data_f432d8ef29aeac7c9477a9e22b6b576d
#
_entry.id   f432d8ef29aeac7c9477a9e22b6b576d
#
_cell.length_a   1.000
_cell.length_b   1.000
_cell.length_c   1.000
_cell.angle_alpha   90.00
_cell.angle_beta   90.00
_cell.angle_gamma   90.00
#
_symmetry.space_group_name_H-M   'P 1'
#
loop_
_entity.id
_entity.type
_entity.pdbx_description
1 polymer ?
#
loop_
_entity_poly.entity_id
_entity_poly.type
_entity_poly.pdbx_seq_one_letter_code
_entity_poly.pdbx_strand_id
1 'polypeptide(L)'
;MPIKSDVKKGKGVKIPFPKLVNLYGCRLGKQVFVGPFVEIQKGVVIGEKSRVSSHSFICEGVEIGKEVFIAHGVMFINDKFSDSKKTGRGWKLRKTIVGDGVRIGSNATIFPVRIGKKSIIGAGAVVTKNVPPNSIVKGNPAK
;
A
#
# COMPACT_ATOMS: atom_id res chain seq x y z
N MET A 1 10.00 -5.15 18.68
CA MET A 1 10.53 -5.95 17.55
C MET A 1 10.11 -5.33 16.23
N PRO A 2 11.05 -5.06 15.33
CA PRO A 2 10.73 -4.49 14.03
C PRO A 2 9.76 -5.34 13.20
N ILE A 3 9.95 -6.66 13.22
CA ILE A 3 9.03 -7.59 12.57
C ILE A 3 8.38 -8.40 13.68
N LYS A 4 7.08 -8.19 13.88
CA LYS A 4 6.34 -8.90 14.92
C LYS A 4 6.14 -10.35 14.55
N SER A 5 5.96 -11.20 15.57
CA SER A 5 5.78 -12.64 15.37
C SER A 5 4.50 -13.01 14.60
N ASP A 6 3.53 -12.10 14.56
CA ASP A 6 2.26 -12.30 13.84
C ASP A 6 2.32 -11.99 12.34
N VAL A 7 3.50 -11.60 11.82
CA VAL A 7 3.69 -11.40 10.38
C VAL A 7 3.81 -12.76 9.69
N LYS A 8 2.98 -12.99 8.68
CA LYS A 8 3.01 -14.22 7.87
C LYS A 8 3.83 -13.96 6.61
N LYS A 9 4.86 -14.76 6.39
CA LYS A 9 5.76 -14.61 5.25
C LYS A 9 5.74 -15.87 4.39
N GLY A 10 5.47 -15.70 3.10
CA GLY A 10 5.60 -16.77 2.13
C GLY A 10 7.06 -17.09 1.81
N LYS A 11 7.26 -18.12 1.01
CA LYS A 11 8.60 -18.54 0.61
C LYS A 11 9.29 -17.44 -0.20
N GLY A 12 10.56 -17.19 0.11
CA GLY A 12 11.38 -16.26 -0.67
C GLY A 12 11.14 -14.77 -0.36
N VAL A 13 10.39 -14.45 0.68
CA VAL A 13 10.25 -13.05 1.12
C VAL A 13 11.62 -12.49 1.49
N LYS A 14 11.93 -11.30 0.99
CA LYS A 14 13.19 -10.62 1.26
C LYS A 14 12.95 -9.30 1.98
N ILE A 15 13.57 -9.16 3.13
CA ILE A 15 13.56 -7.95 3.94
C ILE A 15 15.02 -7.67 4.31
N PRO A 16 15.80 -7.04 3.38
CA PRO A 16 17.24 -6.91 3.57
C PRO A 16 17.67 -6.16 4.83
N PHE A 17 16.80 -5.28 5.31
CA PHE A 17 17.10 -4.48 6.50
C PHE A 17 16.04 -4.76 7.58
N PRO A 18 16.05 -5.97 8.16
CA PRO A 18 14.94 -6.38 9.04
C PRO A 18 14.85 -5.58 10.33
N LYS A 19 15.90 -4.88 10.71
CA LYS A 19 15.88 -4.02 11.92
C LYS A 19 15.37 -2.61 11.62
N LEU A 20 15.20 -2.25 10.35
CA LEU A 20 14.81 -0.90 9.93
C LEU A 20 13.39 -0.86 9.36
N VAL A 21 12.56 -1.81 9.73
CA VAL A 21 11.16 -1.86 9.30
C VAL A 21 10.24 -1.95 10.52
N ASN A 22 8.96 -1.66 10.29
CA ASN A 22 7.93 -1.83 11.33
C ASN A 22 6.78 -2.62 10.71
N LEU A 23 6.82 -3.94 10.86
CA LEU A 23 5.81 -4.84 10.28
C LEU A 23 5.07 -5.56 11.39
N TYR A 24 3.75 -5.57 11.32
CA TYR A 24 2.92 -6.30 12.29
C TYR A 24 1.59 -6.70 11.68
N GLY A 25 1.14 -7.91 12.00
CA GLY A 25 -0.17 -8.42 11.64
C GLY A 25 -0.46 -8.50 10.15
N CYS A 26 0.54 -8.40 9.29
CA CYS A 26 0.38 -8.41 7.86
C CYS A 26 0.74 -9.77 7.26
N ARG A 27 0.36 -9.95 5.99
CA ARG A 27 0.64 -11.17 5.25
C ARG A 27 1.38 -10.82 3.97
N LEU A 28 2.58 -11.36 3.82
CA LEU A 28 3.44 -11.15 2.66
C LEU A 28 3.49 -12.43 1.84
N GLY A 29 3.09 -12.35 0.58
CA GLY A 29 3.11 -13.48 -0.35
C GLY A 29 4.53 -13.88 -0.75
N LYS A 30 4.63 -14.94 -1.53
CA LYS A 30 5.91 -15.47 -1.99
C LYS A 30 6.73 -14.37 -2.70
N GLN A 31 8.01 -14.35 -2.40
CA GLN A 31 8.97 -13.47 -3.08
C GLN A 31 8.64 -11.97 -3.00
N VAL A 32 7.87 -11.56 -2.00
CA VAL A 32 7.66 -10.13 -1.74
C VAL A 32 8.96 -9.52 -1.21
N PHE A 33 9.27 -8.33 -1.68
CA PHE A 33 10.43 -7.56 -1.23
C PHE A 33 9.96 -6.34 -0.43
N VAL A 34 10.56 -6.12 0.74
CA VAL A 34 10.27 -4.95 1.58
C VAL A 34 11.57 -4.22 1.88
N GLY A 35 11.69 -2.97 1.45
CA GLY A 35 12.85 -2.12 1.68
C GLY A 35 12.91 -1.56 3.10
N PRO A 36 13.96 -0.79 3.43
CA PRO A 36 14.11 -0.20 4.75
C PRO A 36 13.11 0.94 4.99
N PHE A 37 12.85 1.23 6.25
CA PHE A 37 11.99 2.34 6.69
C PHE A 37 10.56 2.21 6.18
N VAL A 38 10.09 0.99 6.02
CA VAL A 38 8.72 0.68 5.62
C VAL A 38 7.93 0.31 6.86
N GLU A 39 6.70 0.82 6.96
CA GLU A 39 5.73 0.34 7.94
C GLU A 39 4.58 -0.33 7.21
N ILE A 40 4.22 -1.55 7.66
CA ILE A 40 3.06 -2.29 7.14
C ILE A 40 2.23 -2.73 8.32
N GLN A 41 0.99 -2.25 8.36
CA GLN A 41 0.11 -2.47 9.50
C GLN A 41 -0.67 -3.78 9.42
N LYS A 42 -1.34 -4.10 10.52
CA LYS A 42 -2.13 -5.33 10.64
C LYS A 42 -3.22 -5.41 9.55
N GLY A 43 -3.49 -6.61 9.13
CA GLY A 43 -4.53 -6.88 8.13
C GLY A 43 -4.15 -6.62 6.69
N VAL A 44 -3.00 -6.00 6.44
CA VAL A 44 -2.50 -5.77 5.09
C VAL A 44 -2.11 -7.10 4.45
N VAL A 45 -2.51 -7.26 3.18
CA VAL A 45 -2.11 -8.43 2.39
C VAL A 45 -1.35 -7.94 1.17
N ILE A 46 -0.17 -8.50 0.95
CA ILE A 46 0.65 -8.17 -0.21
C ILE A 46 0.87 -9.42 -1.04
N GLY A 47 0.46 -9.36 -2.30
CA GLY A 47 0.52 -10.48 -3.22
C GLY A 47 1.93 -10.82 -3.67
N GLU A 48 2.06 -12.02 -4.21
CA GLU A 48 3.33 -12.61 -4.65
C GLU A 48 4.11 -11.68 -5.57
N LYS A 49 5.43 -11.64 -5.37
CA LYS A 49 6.39 -10.89 -6.19
C LYS A 49 6.19 -9.36 -6.19
N SER A 50 5.36 -8.84 -5.31
CA SER A 50 5.23 -7.40 -5.17
C SER A 50 6.44 -6.82 -4.43
N ARG A 51 6.70 -5.55 -4.68
CA ARG A 51 7.85 -4.86 -4.11
C ARG A 51 7.42 -3.58 -3.43
N VAL A 52 7.79 -3.42 -2.17
CA VAL A 52 7.56 -2.20 -1.40
C VAL A 52 8.89 -1.52 -1.16
N SER A 53 9.09 -0.37 -1.77
CA SER A 53 10.34 0.38 -1.68
C SER A 53 10.40 1.22 -0.41
N SER A 54 11.59 1.74 -0.10
CA SER A 54 11.87 2.41 1.16
C SER A 54 10.92 3.59 1.44
N HIS A 55 10.69 3.84 2.72
CA HIS A 55 9.90 4.96 3.24
C HIS A 55 8.42 4.92 2.88
N SER A 56 7.91 3.79 2.45
CA SER A 56 6.49 3.64 2.16
C SER A 56 5.72 3.25 3.42
N PHE A 57 4.47 3.71 3.51
CA PHE A 57 3.57 3.41 4.60
C PHE A 57 2.32 2.74 4.06
N ILE A 58 2.06 1.51 4.51
CA ILE A 58 0.88 0.75 4.08
C ILE A 58 0.02 0.49 5.30
N CYS A 59 -1.10 1.19 5.37
CA CYS A 59 -1.97 1.18 6.53
C CYS A 59 -2.97 0.03 6.51
N GLU A 60 -3.57 -0.21 7.67
CA GLU A 60 -4.65 -1.19 7.82
C GLU A 60 -5.74 -0.96 6.76
N GLY A 61 -6.26 -2.04 6.19
CA GLY A 61 -7.30 -2.01 5.17
C GLY A 61 -6.81 -2.05 3.74
N VAL A 62 -5.49 -2.08 3.52
CA VAL A 62 -4.92 -2.12 2.17
C VAL A 62 -4.67 -3.56 1.74
N GLU A 63 -5.13 -3.89 0.53
CA GLU A 63 -4.88 -5.17 -0.11
C GLU A 63 -4.13 -4.91 -1.41
N ILE A 64 -2.95 -5.49 -1.54
CA ILE A 64 -2.06 -5.33 -2.68
C ILE A 64 -2.03 -6.63 -3.46
N GLY A 65 -2.25 -6.57 -4.76
CA GLY A 65 -2.21 -7.74 -5.63
C GLY A 65 -0.82 -8.26 -5.90
N LYS A 66 -0.71 -9.09 -6.93
CA LYS A 66 0.56 -9.72 -7.34
C LYS A 66 1.35 -8.78 -8.25
N GLU A 67 2.66 -8.90 -8.18
CA GLU A 67 3.57 -8.17 -9.08
C GLU A 67 3.31 -6.66 -9.12
N VAL A 68 2.95 -6.11 -7.96
CA VAL A 68 2.76 -4.66 -7.80
C VAL A 68 4.09 -4.04 -7.43
N PHE A 69 4.41 -2.92 -8.08
CA PHE A 69 5.59 -2.13 -7.74
C PHE A 69 5.16 -0.87 -7.00
N ILE A 70 5.55 -0.75 -5.75
CA ILE A 70 5.34 0.45 -4.93
C ILE A 70 6.69 1.12 -4.76
N ALA A 71 6.83 2.30 -5.36
CA ALA A 71 8.09 3.05 -5.32
C ALA A 71 8.31 3.68 -3.93
N HIS A 72 9.25 4.59 -3.82
CA HIS A 72 9.68 5.13 -2.52
C HIS A 72 8.69 6.15 -1.98
N GLY A 73 8.47 6.13 -0.67
CA GLY A 73 7.69 7.16 -0.01
C GLY A 73 6.22 7.19 -0.37
N VAL A 74 5.65 6.08 -0.78
CA VAL A 74 4.21 6.00 -1.09
C VAL A 74 3.42 5.92 0.20
N MET A 75 2.41 6.78 0.34
CA MET A 75 1.60 6.87 1.55
C MET A 75 0.16 6.47 1.27
N PHE A 76 -0.32 5.41 1.94
CA PHE A 76 -1.71 5.01 1.88
C PHE A 76 -2.49 5.65 3.03
N ILE A 77 -3.73 6.01 2.77
CA ILE A 77 -4.64 6.63 3.74
C ILE A 77 -5.87 5.72 3.88
N ASN A 78 -6.28 5.44 5.11
CA ASN A 78 -7.45 4.58 5.36
C ASN A 78 -8.60 5.32 6.03
N ASP A 79 -8.53 6.64 6.10
CA ASP A 79 -9.56 7.47 6.73
C ASP A 79 -9.97 8.58 5.78
N LYS A 80 -11.26 8.76 5.67
CA LYS A 80 -11.83 9.96 5.03
C LYS A 80 -12.30 10.87 6.14
N PHE A 81 -11.64 11.98 6.33
CA PHE A 81 -11.97 12.93 7.39
C PHE A 81 -13.46 13.29 7.45
N SER A 82 -14.12 13.26 6.31
CA SER A 82 -15.57 13.51 6.24
C SER A 82 -16.39 12.47 7.01
N ASP A 83 -15.92 11.24 7.15
CA ASP A 83 -16.63 10.20 7.88
C ASP A 83 -16.67 10.50 9.37
N SER A 84 -15.56 10.96 9.94
CA SER A 84 -15.46 11.31 11.36
C SER A 84 -16.43 12.43 11.72
N LYS A 85 -16.53 13.44 10.87
CA LYS A 85 -17.44 14.57 11.09
C LYS A 85 -18.90 14.16 11.06
N LYS A 86 -19.26 13.25 10.17
CA LYS A 86 -20.65 12.85 9.97
C LYS A 86 -21.18 12.00 11.11
N THR A 87 -20.36 11.15 11.68
CA THR A 87 -20.83 10.15 12.64
C THR A 87 -20.57 10.55 14.08
N GLY A 88 -19.65 11.46 14.32
CA GLY A 88 -19.23 11.79 15.69
C GLY A 88 -18.65 10.63 16.47
N ARG A 89 -18.32 9.53 15.81
CA ARG A 89 -17.87 8.28 16.43
C ARG A 89 -16.40 7.96 16.17
N GLY A 90 -15.62 8.93 15.72
CA GLY A 90 -14.24 8.69 15.34
C GLY A 90 -14.15 8.22 13.87
N TRP A 91 -13.00 7.69 13.49
CA TRP A 91 -12.74 7.32 12.10
C TRP A 91 -13.36 5.98 11.73
N LYS A 92 -13.65 5.82 10.46
CA LYS A 92 -14.13 4.57 9.87
C LYS A 92 -13.06 4.02 8.93
N LEU A 93 -12.69 2.75 9.14
CA LEU A 93 -11.74 2.07 8.26
C LEU A 93 -12.33 1.92 6.86
N ARG A 94 -11.59 2.38 5.86
CA ARG A 94 -11.93 2.22 4.45
C ARG A 94 -10.84 1.39 3.78
N LYS A 95 -11.26 0.47 2.91
CA LYS A 95 -10.33 -0.40 2.20
C LYS A 95 -9.77 0.24 0.95
N THR A 96 -8.52 -0.07 0.66
CA THR A 96 -7.87 0.22 -0.62
C THR A 96 -7.49 -1.09 -1.27
N ILE A 97 -7.84 -1.26 -2.52
CA ILE A 97 -7.51 -2.47 -3.27
C ILE A 97 -6.68 -2.10 -4.49
N VAL A 98 -5.47 -2.63 -4.54
CA VAL A 98 -4.54 -2.40 -5.65
C VAL A 98 -4.46 -3.68 -6.47
N GLY A 99 -4.84 -3.58 -7.74
CA GLY A 99 -4.87 -4.71 -8.65
C GLY A 99 -3.49 -5.22 -9.04
N ASP A 100 -3.46 -6.40 -9.65
CA ASP A 100 -2.21 -7.02 -10.07
C ASP A 100 -1.47 -6.15 -11.09
N GLY A 101 -0.15 -6.14 -11.00
CA GLY A 101 0.70 -5.46 -11.97
C GLY A 101 0.68 -3.93 -11.93
N VAL A 102 0.03 -3.34 -10.93
CA VAL A 102 -0.01 -1.88 -10.78
C VAL A 102 1.37 -1.35 -10.40
N ARG A 103 1.72 -0.18 -10.93
CA ARG A 103 2.95 0.53 -10.57
C ARG A 103 2.59 1.87 -9.97
N ILE A 104 3.09 2.13 -8.76
CA ILE A 104 2.82 3.37 -8.04
C ILE A 104 4.13 4.14 -7.90
N GLY A 105 4.17 5.34 -8.47
CA GLY A 105 5.35 6.20 -8.47
C GLY A 105 5.66 6.78 -7.10
N SER A 106 6.91 7.21 -6.93
CA SER A 106 7.41 7.72 -5.65
C SER A 106 6.60 8.91 -5.14
N ASN A 107 6.41 8.95 -3.83
CA ASN A 107 5.71 10.02 -3.13
C ASN A 107 4.24 10.19 -3.52
N ALA A 108 3.63 9.18 -4.13
CA ALA A 108 2.19 9.20 -4.37
C ALA A 108 1.43 9.04 -3.04
N THR A 109 0.27 9.64 -2.96
CA THR A 109 -0.65 9.53 -1.82
C THR A 109 -1.92 8.84 -2.31
N ILE A 110 -2.27 7.72 -1.68
CA ILE A 110 -3.37 6.86 -2.13
C ILE A 110 -4.48 6.88 -1.09
N PHE A 111 -5.61 7.47 -1.44
CA PHE A 111 -6.82 7.44 -0.63
C PHE A 111 -7.53 6.07 -0.78
N PRO A 112 -8.54 5.79 0.07
CA PRO A 112 -9.29 4.53 -0.03
C PRO A 112 -10.01 4.41 -1.37
N VAL A 113 -9.39 3.73 -2.31
CA VAL A 113 -9.87 3.58 -3.69
C VAL A 113 -9.55 2.18 -4.20
N ARG A 114 -10.10 1.85 -5.35
CA ARG A 114 -9.68 0.69 -6.13
C ARG A 114 -8.80 1.16 -7.27
N ILE A 115 -7.63 0.57 -7.39
CA ILE A 115 -6.74 0.81 -8.52
C ILE A 115 -6.75 -0.45 -9.38
N GLY A 116 -7.26 -0.32 -10.60
CA GLY A 116 -7.39 -1.44 -11.52
C GLY A 116 -6.05 -2.00 -11.97
N LYS A 117 -6.03 -3.28 -12.31
CA LYS A 117 -4.82 -4.00 -12.70
C LYS A 117 -4.03 -3.27 -13.78
N LYS A 118 -2.72 -3.40 -13.73
CA LYS A 118 -1.77 -2.88 -14.72
C LYS A 118 -1.83 -1.36 -14.94
N SER A 119 -2.46 -0.64 -14.01
CA SER A 119 -2.46 0.83 -14.05
C SER A 119 -1.15 1.40 -13.54
N ILE A 120 -0.85 2.60 -13.98
CA ILE A 120 0.35 3.34 -13.58
C ILE A 120 -0.09 4.62 -12.88
N ILE A 121 0.41 4.81 -11.66
CA ILE A 121 0.19 6.02 -10.87
C ILE A 121 1.46 6.83 -10.92
N GLY A 122 1.38 8.05 -11.41
CA GLY A 122 2.56 8.91 -11.53
C GLY A 122 3.16 9.30 -10.21
N ALA A 123 4.45 9.61 -10.21
CA ALA A 123 5.14 10.08 -9.01
C ALA A 123 4.46 11.36 -8.49
N GLY A 124 4.32 11.45 -7.17
CA GLY A 124 3.69 12.60 -6.52
C GLY A 124 2.20 12.73 -6.72
N ALA A 125 1.56 11.78 -7.37
CA ALA A 125 0.11 11.84 -7.61
C ALA A 125 -0.68 11.72 -6.31
N VAL A 126 -1.84 12.38 -6.24
CA VAL A 126 -2.78 12.24 -5.14
C VAL A 126 -4.04 11.57 -5.70
N VAL A 127 -4.18 10.28 -5.42
CA VAL A 127 -5.25 9.44 -5.99
C VAL A 127 -6.45 9.46 -5.05
N THR A 128 -7.52 10.13 -5.46
CA THR A 128 -8.72 10.31 -4.64
C THR A 128 -9.93 9.58 -5.19
N LYS A 129 -9.83 9.01 -6.38
CA LYS A 129 -10.92 8.30 -7.06
C LYS A 129 -10.43 6.96 -7.60
N ASN A 130 -11.36 6.03 -7.81
CA ASN A 130 -11.04 4.74 -8.41
C ASN A 130 -10.36 4.94 -9.76
N VAL A 131 -9.41 4.06 -10.04
CA VAL A 131 -8.63 4.07 -11.28
C VAL A 131 -9.00 2.83 -12.09
N PRO A 132 -9.50 3.00 -13.32
CA PRO A 132 -9.80 1.84 -14.17
C PRO A 132 -8.56 1.03 -14.51
N PRO A 133 -8.71 -0.26 -14.85
CA PRO A 133 -7.56 -1.06 -15.29
C PRO A 133 -6.85 -0.44 -16.49
N ASN A 134 -5.55 -0.68 -16.59
CA ASN A 134 -4.72 -0.27 -17.72
C ASN A 134 -4.72 1.24 -17.98
N SER A 135 -4.86 2.02 -16.90
CA SER A 135 -4.90 3.49 -16.97
C SER A 135 -3.59 4.10 -16.49
N ILE A 136 -3.32 5.30 -16.95
CA ILE A 136 -2.22 6.11 -16.46
C ILE A 136 -2.83 7.37 -15.86
N VAL A 137 -2.64 7.58 -14.55
CA VAL A 137 -3.13 8.78 -13.88
C VAL A 137 -1.99 9.48 -13.16
N LYS A 138 -2.08 10.79 -13.07
CA LYS A 138 -1.04 11.63 -12.47
C LYS A 138 -1.62 12.94 -11.96
N GLY A 139 -0.87 13.61 -11.13
CA GLY A 139 -1.22 14.95 -10.64
C GLY A 139 -2.00 14.95 -9.34
N ASN A 140 -2.45 16.12 -8.94
CA ASN A 140 -3.23 16.34 -7.73
C ASN A 140 -4.43 17.27 -8.04
N PRO A 141 -5.68 16.76 -8.06
CA PRO A 141 -6.01 15.33 -7.96
C PRO A 141 -5.57 14.56 -9.20
N ALA A 142 -5.26 13.28 -9.02
CA ALA A 142 -4.81 12.44 -10.12
C ALA A 142 -5.92 12.22 -11.14
N LYS A 143 -5.55 12.34 -12.39
CA LYS A 143 -6.46 12.14 -13.52
C LYS A 143 -5.81 11.29 -14.59
#